data_0cae3765c357e2d65f78155ac89175f4
#
_entry.id   0cae3765c357e2d65f78155ac89175f4
#
_cell.length_a   1.000
_cell.length_b   1.000
_cell.length_c   1.000
_cell.angle_alpha   90.00
_cell.angle_beta   90.00
_cell.angle_gamma   90.00
#
_symmetry.space_group_name_H-M   'P 1'
#
loop_
_entity.id
_entity.type
_entity.pdbx_description
1 polymer ?
#
loop_
_entity_poly.entity_id
_entity_poly.type
_entity_poly.pdbx_seq_one_letter_code
_entity_poly.pdbx_strand_id
1 'polypeptide(L)'
;MVACVCCCGLFGGLELGIRLLHLHLHGLFRSRDLELGRDADTGGQTLYVLDLVRSLAQRQEVEQVDVVTRLIQDRRVDVSYSQPVEIISPGARILRFPFGPKRYLRKELLWPHLEDLADQLVQHLSQPGQGVDWIHAHYADAGFVGALVSQRLGIPLVFTGHSLGREKQRRLMAGGCDREQIEQTYAVSRRIEAEEQALAQADLVITSTRQEADLQYCRYGQFRREQAEVVPPGVDATRFHLVGSAAEQADLDQLLNPFLRTPSKPPLLAISRAVRRKNIPALVDAFGRSTVLRNRHNLVLV
;
A
#
# COMPACT_ATOMS: atom_id res chain seq x y z
N MET A 1 15.00 -2.34 -13.59
CA MET A 1 15.54 -1.34 -14.53
C MET A 1 14.46 -0.27 -14.65
N VAL A 2 14.50 0.75 -13.78
CA VAL A 2 13.58 1.89 -13.83
C VAL A 2 14.10 2.79 -14.94
N ALA A 3 13.32 2.94 -16.00
CA ALA A 3 13.67 3.80 -17.11
C ALA A 3 13.80 5.25 -16.61
N CYS A 4 14.99 5.78 -16.76
CA CYS A 4 15.36 7.14 -16.47
C CYS A 4 14.69 8.05 -17.50
N VAL A 5 13.73 8.88 -17.10
CA VAL A 5 13.32 10.02 -17.89
C VAL A 5 14.34 11.12 -17.60
N CYS A 6 15.46 11.07 -18.30
CA CYS A 6 16.42 12.16 -18.35
C CYS A 6 15.92 13.22 -19.33
N CYS A 7 15.31 14.29 -18.83
CA CYS A 7 15.35 15.58 -19.49
C CYS A 7 16.72 16.21 -19.24
N CYS A 8 17.73 15.86 -20.05
CA CYS A 8 18.97 16.57 -20.11
C CYS A 8 18.79 17.84 -20.95
N GLY A 9 19.07 18.98 -20.35
CA GLY A 9 19.44 20.18 -21.07
C GLY A 9 19.12 21.50 -20.38
N LEU A 10 20.17 22.15 -19.86
CA LEU A 10 20.25 23.57 -19.50
C LEU A 10 19.68 24.01 -18.13
N PHE A 11 20.43 23.67 -17.05
CA PHE A 11 20.67 24.62 -15.95
C PHE A 11 21.92 24.14 -15.19
N GLY A 12 22.95 24.96 -15.22
CA GLY A 12 24.20 24.71 -14.49
C GLY A 12 23.99 24.84 -12.99
N GLY A 13 24.45 23.83 -12.24
CA GLY A 13 24.90 23.93 -10.86
C GLY A 13 23.85 24.20 -9.80
N LEU A 14 23.17 23.17 -9.41
CA LEU A 14 22.70 22.72 -8.10
C LEU A 14 21.86 21.46 -8.41
N GLU A 15 22.38 20.29 -8.13
CA GLU A 15 21.57 19.06 -8.12
C GLU A 15 20.59 19.21 -6.95
N LEU A 16 19.44 19.87 -7.21
CA LEU A 16 18.33 19.86 -6.29
C LEU A 16 17.80 18.43 -6.27
N GLY A 17 17.98 17.74 -5.16
CA GLY A 17 17.46 16.38 -4.97
C GLY A 17 15.93 16.38 -5.04
N ILE A 18 15.35 15.32 -5.59
CA ILE A 18 13.89 15.16 -5.77
C ILE A 18 13.22 14.99 -4.39
N ARG A 19 12.16 15.72 -4.14
CA ARG A 19 11.32 15.63 -2.94
C ARG A 19 9.98 15.00 -3.28
N LEU A 20 9.67 13.89 -2.61
CA LEU A 20 8.49 13.07 -2.89
C LEU A 20 7.50 13.09 -1.73
N LEU A 21 6.21 13.21 -2.04
CA LEU A 21 5.12 13.08 -1.07
C LEU A 21 4.29 11.84 -1.38
N HIS A 22 4.28 10.87 -0.49
CA HIS A 22 3.39 9.72 -0.55
C HIS A 22 2.16 9.95 0.32
N LEU A 23 0.98 9.65 -0.22
CA LEU A 23 -0.27 9.68 0.54
C LEU A 23 -0.74 8.26 0.84
N HIS A 24 -0.83 7.89 2.12
CA HIS A 24 -1.33 6.61 2.60
C HIS A 24 -2.22 6.83 3.82
N LEU A 25 -3.54 6.95 3.62
CA LEU A 25 -4.44 7.58 4.58
C LEU A 25 -5.15 6.62 5.52
N HIS A 26 -5.44 5.39 5.09
CA HIS A 26 -6.16 4.40 5.89
C HIS A 26 -5.23 3.33 6.48
N GLY A 27 -5.72 2.63 7.50
CA GLY A 27 -4.94 1.66 8.25
C GLY A 27 -4.00 2.29 9.27
N LEU A 28 -3.26 1.45 9.96
CA LEU A 28 -2.26 1.83 10.94
C LEU A 28 -0.88 1.83 10.28
N PHE A 29 -0.28 3.01 10.13
CA PHE A 29 1.00 3.19 9.43
C PHE A 29 2.06 3.76 10.37
N ARG A 30 3.14 3.01 10.56
CA ARG A 30 4.33 3.40 11.34
C ARG A 30 5.61 2.83 10.73
N SER A 31 6.78 3.33 11.17
CA SER A 31 8.06 3.00 10.56
C SER A 31 8.54 1.56 10.83
N ARG A 32 8.09 0.91 11.89
CA ARG A 32 8.51 -0.43 12.32
C ARG A 32 7.38 -1.15 13.04
N ASP A 33 7.52 -2.46 13.20
CA ASP A 33 6.56 -3.32 13.91
C ASP A 33 5.13 -3.13 13.41
N LEU A 34 4.95 -3.19 12.08
CA LEU A 34 3.64 -3.05 11.45
C LEU A 34 2.66 -4.09 11.98
N GLU A 35 1.47 -3.66 12.39
CA GLU A 35 0.41 -4.54 12.88
C GLU A 35 -0.38 -5.17 11.71
N LEU A 36 0.34 -5.83 10.78
CA LEU A 36 -0.26 -6.41 9.58
C LEU A 36 -1.33 -7.44 9.92
N GLY A 37 -2.51 -7.27 9.35
CA GLY A 37 -3.64 -8.19 9.57
C GLY A 37 -4.48 -7.89 10.79
N ARG A 38 -4.14 -6.90 11.61
CA ARG A 38 -4.94 -6.46 12.76
C ARG A 38 -6.39 -6.13 12.38
N ASP A 39 -6.56 -5.52 11.23
CA ASP A 39 -7.86 -5.21 10.64
C ASP A 39 -7.83 -5.31 9.11
N ALA A 40 -8.96 -4.99 8.46
CA ALA A 40 -9.08 -5.06 7.01
C ALA A 40 -8.24 -4.01 6.27
N ASP A 41 -7.87 -2.93 6.94
CA ASP A 41 -7.21 -1.76 6.37
C ASP A 41 -5.68 -1.79 6.57
N THR A 42 -5.21 -2.47 7.62
CA THR A 42 -3.78 -2.62 7.93
C THR A 42 -3.24 -3.91 7.31
N GLY A 43 -2.68 -3.83 6.12
CA GLY A 43 -2.28 -5.02 5.37
C GLY A 43 -1.13 -4.81 4.39
N GLY A 44 -1.12 -5.58 3.31
CA GLY A 44 -0.04 -5.59 2.32
C GLY A 44 0.28 -4.23 1.69
N GLN A 45 -0.71 -3.35 1.52
CA GLN A 45 -0.48 -1.99 1.04
C GLN A 45 0.41 -1.19 2.00
N THR A 46 0.18 -1.31 3.32
CA THR A 46 0.99 -0.65 4.35
C THR A 46 2.46 -1.04 4.25
N LEU A 47 2.74 -2.34 4.12
CA LEU A 47 4.11 -2.83 3.92
C LEU A 47 4.69 -2.36 2.58
N TYR A 48 3.91 -2.45 1.50
CA TYR A 48 4.34 -2.00 0.17
C TYR A 48 4.79 -0.52 0.18
N VAL A 49 3.98 0.37 0.78
CA VAL A 49 4.32 1.80 0.85
C VAL A 49 5.57 2.03 1.69
N LEU A 50 5.70 1.35 2.84
CA LEU A 50 6.87 1.49 3.70
C LEU A 50 8.16 1.04 3.01
N ASP A 51 8.13 -0.11 2.33
CA ASP A 51 9.31 -0.65 1.64
C ASP A 51 9.66 0.20 0.41
N LEU A 52 8.66 0.71 -0.33
CA LEU A 52 8.87 1.64 -1.45
C LEU A 52 9.56 2.93 -0.98
N VAL A 53 9.05 3.55 0.10
CA VAL A 53 9.59 4.78 0.67
C VAL A 53 11.04 4.60 1.15
N ARG A 54 11.33 3.49 1.83
CA ARG A 54 12.70 3.16 2.24
C ARG A 54 13.65 3.02 1.05
N SER A 55 13.18 2.36 -0.01
CA SER A 55 13.99 2.16 -1.22
C SER A 55 14.21 3.46 -1.99
N LEU A 56 13.21 4.33 -2.04
CA LEU A 56 13.33 5.66 -2.67
C LEU A 56 14.31 6.56 -1.90
N ALA A 57 14.24 6.57 -0.58
CA ALA A 57 15.15 7.36 0.27
C ALA A 57 16.63 6.94 0.18
N GLN A 58 16.93 5.75 -0.37
CA GLN A 58 18.30 5.30 -0.62
C GLN A 58 18.85 5.75 -2.00
N ARG A 59 18.00 6.37 -2.83
CA ARG A 59 18.43 6.86 -4.15
C ARG A 59 19.15 8.18 -4.01
N GLN A 60 20.25 8.33 -4.72
CA GLN A 60 21.07 9.56 -4.70
C GLN A 60 20.33 10.78 -5.23
N GLU A 61 19.41 10.54 -6.17
CA GLU A 61 18.58 11.58 -6.79
C GLU A 61 17.46 12.07 -5.86
N VAL A 62 17.18 11.37 -4.75
CA VAL A 62 16.07 11.69 -3.83
C VAL A 62 16.62 12.35 -2.57
N GLU A 63 16.20 13.59 -2.34
CA GLU A 63 16.53 14.37 -1.14
C GLU A 63 15.67 13.96 0.05
N GLN A 64 14.36 13.86 -0.17
CA GLN A 64 13.38 13.62 0.90
C GLN A 64 12.17 12.86 0.39
N VAL A 65 11.70 11.91 1.20
CA VAL A 65 10.43 11.21 0.99
C VAL A 65 9.55 11.39 2.24
N ASP A 66 8.44 12.09 2.09
CA ASP A 66 7.45 12.27 3.13
C ASP A 66 6.25 11.35 2.90
N VAL A 67 5.78 10.66 3.94
CA VAL A 67 4.54 9.88 3.89
C VAL A 67 3.49 10.56 4.76
N VAL A 68 2.43 11.03 4.14
CA VAL A 68 1.29 11.59 4.85
C VAL A 68 0.31 10.51 5.24
N THR A 69 -0.08 10.50 6.49
CA THR A 69 -1.13 9.66 7.05
C THR A 69 -1.90 10.39 8.13
N ARG A 70 -2.87 9.72 8.75
CA ARG A 70 -3.72 10.31 9.77
C ARG A 70 -3.07 10.29 11.16
N LEU A 71 -3.18 11.40 11.89
CA LEU A 71 -2.88 11.46 13.32
C LEU A 71 -4.00 10.75 14.10
N ILE A 72 -3.65 9.74 14.88
CA ILE A 72 -4.62 8.94 15.63
C ILE A 72 -4.31 9.02 17.12
N GLN A 73 -5.29 9.44 17.91
CA GLN A 73 -5.24 9.47 19.36
C GLN A 73 -6.35 8.58 19.92
N ASP A 74 -6.10 7.28 19.97
CA ASP A 74 -7.07 6.26 20.39
C ASP A 74 -6.40 5.31 21.40
N ARG A 75 -7.03 5.07 22.55
CA ARG A 75 -6.50 4.17 23.60
C ARG A 75 -6.37 2.71 23.14
N ARG A 76 -6.99 2.33 22.03
CA ARG A 76 -6.96 0.98 21.47
C ARG A 76 -5.78 0.71 20.53
N VAL A 77 -5.00 1.74 20.20
CA VAL A 77 -3.83 1.65 19.33
C VAL A 77 -2.60 2.19 20.06
N ASP A 78 -1.42 1.86 19.54
CA ASP A 78 -0.15 2.32 20.09
C ASP A 78 -0.03 3.85 20.06
N VAL A 79 0.63 4.41 21.09
CA VAL A 79 0.82 5.85 21.24
C VAL A 79 1.65 6.48 20.11
N SER A 80 2.47 5.69 19.41
CA SER A 80 3.26 6.16 18.27
C SER A 80 2.40 6.77 17.14
N TYR A 81 1.15 6.31 16.98
CA TYR A 81 0.23 6.87 15.98
C TYR A 81 -0.26 8.29 16.30
N SER A 82 0.00 8.78 17.51
CA SER A 82 -0.30 10.16 17.93
C SER A 82 0.88 11.13 17.76
N GLN A 83 2.04 10.66 17.32
CA GLN A 83 3.21 11.50 17.06
C GLN A 83 3.05 12.18 15.70
N PRO A 84 3.12 13.53 15.62
CA PRO A 84 2.97 14.24 14.34
C PRO A 84 4.03 13.89 13.31
N VAL A 85 5.26 13.62 13.74
CA VAL A 85 6.39 13.25 12.87
C VAL A 85 7.06 12.00 13.40
N GLU A 86 7.34 11.05 12.51
CA GLU A 86 8.10 9.83 12.82
C GLU A 86 9.12 9.56 11.73
N ILE A 87 10.37 9.31 12.10
CA ILE A 87 11.44 9.01 11.14
C ILE A 87 11.35 7.54 10.70
N ILE A 88 11.38 7.30 9.40
CA ILE A 88 11.47 5.96 8.80
C ILE A 88 12.94 5.56 8.62
N SER A 89 13.72 6.43 7.99
CA SER A 89 15.16 6.28 7.71
C SER A 89 15.74 7.66 7.41
N PRO A 90 17.07 7.81 7.25
CA PRO A 90 17.62 9.03 6.70
C PRO A 90 16.93 9.39 5.38
N GLY A 91 16.48 10.63 5.24
CA GLY A 91 15.76 11.11 4.05
C GLY A 91 14.29 10.62 3.93
N ALA A 92 13.73 9.92 4.94
CA ALA A 92 12.32 9.50 4.91
C ALA A 92 11.64 9.64 6.26
N ARG A 93 10.41 10.19 6.27
CA ARG A 93 9.60 10.39 7.48
C ARG A 93 8.10 10.25 7.23
N ILE A 94 7.37 9.98 8.28
CA ILE A 94 5.91 10.01 8.32
C ILE A 94 5.48 11.36 8.88
N LEU A 95 4.56 12.02 8.19
CA LEU A 95 3.87 13.23 8.63
C LEU A 95 2.41 12.87 8.92
N ARG A 96 1.96 13.06 10.17
CA ARG A 96 0.59 12.77 10.56
C ARG A 96 -0.21 14.04 10.70
N PHE A 97 -1.26 14.14 9.92
CA PHE A 97 -2.19 15.27 9.94
C PHE A 97 -3.46 14.91 10.72
N PRO A 98 -3.96 15.83 11.56
CA PRO A 98 -5.23 15.65 12.24
C PRO A 98 -6.38 15.97 11.29
N PHE A 99 -7.13 14.96 10.88
CA PHE A 99 -8.38 15.14 10.15
C PHE A 99 -9.43 14.13 10.62
N GLY A 100 -10.66 14.62 10.77
CA GLY A 100 -11.75 13.86 11.37
C GLY A 100 -11.56 13.57 12.87
N PRO A 101 -12.33 12.64 13.43
CA PRO A 101 -12.26 12.24 14.84
C PRO A 101 -10.88 11.69 15.23
N LYS A 102 -10.44 11.95 16.46
CA LYS A 102 -9.13 11.49 16.96
C LYS A 102 -8.97 9.98 17.03
N ARG A 103 -10.08 9.23 17.19
CA ARG A 103 -10.09 7.76 17.25
C ARG A 103 -9.74 7.15 15.89
N TYR A 104 -9.29 5.88 15.89
CA TYR A 104 -9.12 5.10 14.67
C TYR A 104 -10.44 4.97 13.90
N LEU A 105 -10.40 5.17 12.59
CA LEU A 105 -11.53 5.02 11.66
C LEU A 105 -11.15 4.02 10.57
N ARG A 106 -12.12 3.17 10.19
CA ARG A 106 -12.03 2.39 8.96
C ARG A 106 -12.09 3.31 7.74
N LYS A 107 -11.47 2.91 6.64
CA LYS A 107 -11.38 3.71 5.40
C LYS A 107 -12.72 4.21 4.87
N GLU A 108 -13.78 3.39 5.00
CA GLU A 108 -15.12 3.78 4.56
C GLU A 108 -15.70 4.99 5.30
N LEU A 109 -15.15 5.31 6.47
CA LEU A 109 -15.56 6.46 7.31
C LEU A 109 -14.65 7.68 7.15
N LEU A 110 -13.63 7.63 6.30
CA LEU A 110 -12.71 8.76 6.09
C LEU A 110 -13.26 9.79 5.10
N TRP A 111 -14.15 9.41 4.20
CA TRP A 111 -14.63 10.24 3.10
C TRP A 111 -15.06 11.65 3.50
N PRO A 112 -15.82 11.88 4.59
CA PRO A 112 -16.26 13.23 4.99
C PRO A 112 -15.12 14.16 5.45
N HIS A 113 -13.92 13.63 5.65
CA HIS A 113 -12.79 14.34 6.24
C HIS A 113 -11.62 14.56 5.27
N LEU A 114 -11.72 14.06 4.02
CA LEU A 114 -10.60 14.06 3.08
C LEU A 114 -10.36 15.45 2.47
N GLU A 115 -11.39 16.27 2.31
CA GLU A 115 -11.25 17.65 1.83
C GLU A 115 -10.51 18.52 2.85
N ASP A 116 -10.81 18.35 4.15
CA ASP A 116 -10.08 19.02 5.23
C ASP A 116 -8.58 18.67 5.19
N LEU A 117 -8.23 17.41 4.96
CA LEU A 117 -6.84 17.03 4.77
C LEU A 117 -6.22 17.70 3.53
N ALA A 118 -6.96 17.74 2.41
CA ALA A 118 -6.46 18.39 1.20
C ALA A 118 -6.15 19.87 1.45
N ASP A 119 -7.01 20.59 2.17
CA ASP A 119 -6.80 22.00 2.55
C ASP A 119 -5.56 22.17 3.44
N GLN A 120 -5.40 21.31 4.45
CA GLN A 120 -4.21 21.31 5.32
C GLN A 120 -2.92 21.04 4.52
N LEU A 121 -2.94 20.11 3.56
CA LEU A 121 -1.78 19.80 2.72
C LEU A 121 -1.44 20.94 1.77
N VAL A 122 -2.42 21.60 1.16
CA VAL A 122 -2.19 22.79 0.33
C VAL A 122 -1.52 23.87 1.17
N GLN A 123 -2.03 24.14 2.37
CA GLN A 123 -1.42 25.12 3.28
C GLN A 123 0.01 24.72 3.67
N HIS A 124 0.25 23.45 3.99
CA HIS A 124 1.57 22.94 4.39
C HIS A 124 2.58 23.06 3.27
N LEU A 125 2.24 22.53 2.07
CA LEU A 125 3.14 22.52 0.93
C LEU A 125 3.43 23.90 0.33
N SER A 126 2.56 24.89 0.59
CA SER A 126 2.77 26.29 0.21
C SER A 126 3.76 27.03 1.11
N GLN A 127 4.16 26.43 2.24
CA GLN A 127 5.14 27.06 3.13
C GLN A 127 6.56 26.96 2.54
N PRO A 128 7.43 27.96 2.77
CA PRO A 128 8.80 27.92 2.31
C PRO A 128 9.52 26.64 2.80
N GLY A 129 10.17 25.94 1.87
CA GLY A 129 10.91 24.71 2.15
C GLY A 129 10.07 23.44 2.34
N GLN A 130 8.73 23.50 2.19
CA GLN A 130 7.85 22.34 2.28
C GLN A 130 7.35 21.83 0.91
N GLY A 131 7.68 22.52 -0.18
CA GLY A 131 7.32 22.08 -1.53
C GLY A 131 7.89 20.70 -1.90
N VAL A 132 7.17 19.98 -2.77
CA VAL A 132 7.56 18.67 -3.28
C VAL A 132 7.44 18.66 -4.80
N ASP A 133 8.20 17.78 -5.47
CA ASP A 133 8.23 17.66 -6.92
C ASP A 133 7.14 16.73 -7.45
N TRP A 134 6.77 15.71 -6.66
CA TRP A 134 5.76 14.71 -7.03
C TRP A 134 4.92 14.29 -5.84
N ILE A 135 3.63 14.03 -6.12
CA ILE A 135 2.70 13.37 -5.18
C ILE A 135 2.46 11.96 -5.67
N HIS A 136 2.62 10.95 -4.81
CA HIS A 136 2.24 9.57 -5.10
C HIS A 136 1.12 9.13 -4.16
N ALA A 137 -0.08 8.97 -4.70
CA ALA A 137 -1.26 8.59 -3.94
C ALA A 137 -1.54 7.09 -4.03
N HIS A 138 -1.75 6.46 -2.87
CA HIS A 138 -1.96 5.03 -2.72
C HIS A 138 -3.39 4.73 -2.29
N TYR A 139 -4.19 4.15 -3.19
CA TYR A 139 -5.60 3.84 -3.01
C TYR A 139 -6.55 5.04 -3.25
N ALA A 140 -7.86 4.77 -3.27
CA ALA A 140 -8.89 5.73 -3.67
C ALA A 140 -8.98 6.97 -2.78
N ASP A 141 -8.90 6.82 -1.43
CA ASP A 141 -8.95 7.93 -0.48
C ASP A 141 -7.76 8.88 -0.65
N ALA A 142 -6.56 8.32 -0.78
CA ALA A 142 -5.35 9.08 -1.07
C ALA A 142 -5.37 9.66 -2.49
N GLY A 143 -5.91 8.92 -3.47
CA GLY A 143 -6.10 9.39 -4.84
C GLY A 143 -6.97 10.63 -4.91
N PHE A 144 -8.07 10.66 -4.17
CA PHE A 144 -8.96 11.82 -4.06
C PHE A 144 -8.22 13.05 -3.51
N VAL A 145 -7.53 12.90 -2.38
CA VAL A 145 -6.75 13.99 -1.77
C VAL A 145 -5.61 14.42 -2.70
N GLY A 146 -4.89 13.46 -3.28
CA GLY A 146 -3.80 13.74 -4.23
C GLY A 146 -4.27 14.53 -5.45
N ALA A 147 -5.42 14.20 -6.01
CA ALA A 147 -5.99 14.93 -7.14
C ALA A 147 -6.34 16.38 -6.79
N LEU A 148 -6.94 16.61 -5.62
CA LEU A 148 -7.26 17.97 -5.15
C LEU A 148 -6.00 18.82 -4.90
N VAL A 149 -4.97 18.24 -4.27
CA VAL A 149 -3.72 18.95 -3.98
C VAL A 149 -2.94 19.22 -5.26
N SER A 150 -2.82 18.21 -6.14
CA SER A 150 -2.17 18.33 -7.46
C SER A 150 -2.81 19.44 -8.29
N GLN A 151 -4.13 19.45 -8.39
CA GLN A 151 -4.87 20.47 -9.14
C GLN A 151 -4.63 21.89 -8.62
N ARG A 152 -4.59 22.06 -7.29
CA ARG A 152 -4.46 23.39 -6.66
C ARG A 152 -3.04 23.94 -6.69
N LEU A 153 -2.03 23.07 -6.63
CA LEU A 153 -0.61 23.46 -6.55
C LEU A 153 0.17 23.24 -7.85
N GLY A 154 -0.42 22.57 -8.86
CA GLY A 154 0.27 22.23 -10.10
C GLY A 154 1.36 21.16 -9.92
N ILE A 155 1.31 20.36 -8.87
CA ILE A 155 2.30 19.30 -8.58
C ILE A 155 1.87 18.02 -9.31
N PRO A 156 2.75 17.36 -10.08
CA PRO A 156 2.43 16.12 -10.79
C PRO A 156 1.97 15.01 -9.85
N LEU A 157 0.97 14.20 -10.29
CA LEU A 157 0.35 13.13 -9.53
C LEU A 157 0.69 11.75 -10.11
N VAL A 158 1.23 10.88 -9.28
CA VAL A 158 1.31 9.44 -9.50
C VAL A 158 0.19 8.74 -8.73
N PHE A 159 -0.52 7.82 -9.35
CA PHE A 159 -1.60 7.08 -8.71
C PHE A 159 -1.38 5.57 -8.76
N THR A 160 -1.52 4.90 -7.61
CA THR A 160 -1.55 3.43 -7.48
C THR A 160 -2.81 3.00 -6.74
N GLY A 161 -3.74 2.34 -7.42
CA GLY A 161 -5.04 1.96 -6.85
C GLY A 161 -4.99 0.81 -5.85
N HIS A 162 -3.97 -0.06 -5.89
CA HIS A 162 -3.78 -1.29 -5.08
C HIS A 162 -4.93 -2.29 -5.14
N SER A 163 -6.13 -1.82 -5.25
CA SER A 163 -7.36 -2.57 -5.51
C SER A 163 -8.38 -1.56 -6.02
N LEU A 164 -9.26 -1.97 -6.92
CA LEU A 164 -10.14 -1.05 -7.61
C LEU A 164 -11.61 -1.29 -7.26
N GLY A 165 -12.38 -0.20 -7.09
CA GLY A 165 -13.78 -0.19 -6.68
C GLY A 165 -14.68 -0.93 -7.65
N ARG A 166 -14.54 -0.67 -8.96
CA ARG A 166 -15.33 -1.34 -10.01
C ARG A 166 -15.12 -2.85 -10.01
N GLU A 167 -13.88 -3.32 -9.83
CA GLU A 167 -13.58 -4.76 -9.76
C GLU A 167 -14.10 -5.36 -8.45
N LYS A 168 -13.98 -4.66 -7.32
CA LYS A 168 -14.56 -5.10 -6.04
C LYS A 168 -16.08 -5.23 -6.15
N GLN A 169 -16.76 -4.23 -6.71
CA GLN A 169 -18.22 -4.25 -6.91
C GLN A 169 -18.64 -5.45 -7.78
N ARG A 170 -17.98 -5.62 -8.93
CA ARG A 170 -18.24 -6.75 -9.84
C ARG A 170 -18.12 -8.10 -9.14
N ARG A 171 -17.06 -8.31 -8.36
CA ARG A 171 -16.83 -9.57 -7.62
C ARG A 171 -17.85 -9.81 -6.53
N LEU A 172 -18.27 -8.78 -5.80
CA LEU A 172 -19.27 -8.90 -4.76
C LEU A 172 -20.66 -9.23 -5.34
N MET A 173 -21.04 -8.57 -6.44
CA MET A 173 -22.28 -8.88 -7.17
C MET A 173 -22.28 -10.30 -7.73
N ALA A 174 -21.18 -10.74 -8.34
CA ALA A 174 -21.02 -12.12 -8.80
C ALA A 174 -21.06 -13.15 -7.65
N GLY A 175 -20.74 -12.73 -6.43
CA GLY A 175 -20.83 -13.52 -5.20
C GLY A 175 -22.22 -13.49 -4.53
N GLY A 176 -23.22 -12.84 -5.15
CA GLY A 176 -24.60 -12.80 -4.68
C GLY A 176 -24.95 -11.63 -3.74
N CYS A 177 -24.01 -10.66 -3.54
CA CYS A 177 -24.36 -9.44 -2.79
C CYS A 177 -25.18 -8.50 -3.69
N ASP A 178 -26.23 -7.89 -3.15
CA ASP A 178 -26.95 -6.84 -3.86
C ASP A 178 -26.22 -5.49 -3.80
N ARG A 179 -26.63 -4.55 -4.66
CA ARG A 179 -25.99 -3.24 -4.76
C ARG A 179 -26.11 -2.40 -3.50
N GLU A 180 -27.27 -2.47 -2.84
CA GLU A 180 -27.53 -1.67 -1.64
C GLU A 180 -26.65 -2.13 -0.48
N GLN A 181 -26.53 -3.44 -0.26
CA GLN A 181 -25.60 -4.01 0.72
C GLN A 181 -24.14 -3.60 0.46
N ILE A 182 -23.74 -3.62 -0.81
CA ILE A 182 -22.37 -3.22 -1.21
C ILE A 182 -22.15 -1.73 -0.90
N GLU A 183 -23.12 -0.87 -1.21
CA GLU A 183 -23.04 0.56 -0.95
C GLU A 183 -22.97 0.88 0.54
N GLN A 184 -23.90 0.33 1.32
CA GLN A 184 -23.96 0.53 2.78
C GLN A 184 -22.70 0.06 3.49
N THR A 185 -22.09 -1.03 3.00
CA THR A 185 -20.92 -1.62 3.66
C THR A 185 -19.61 -0.95 3.24
N TYR A 186 -19.47 -0.56 1.98
CA TYR A 186 -18.19 -0.20 1.37
C TYR A 186 -18.14 1.20 0.77
N ALA A 187 -19.26 1.95 0.73
CA ALA A 187 -19.36 3.24 0.06
C ALA A 187 -18.74 3.20 -1.35
N VAL A 188 -19.10 2.13 -2.12
CA VAL A 188 -18.37 1.79 -3.35
C VAL A 188 -18.55 2.82 -4.44
N SER A 189 -19.71 3.51 -4.50
CA SER A 189 -19.97 4.59 -5.45
C SER A 189 -19.01 5.76 -5.21
N ARG A 190 -18.90 6.21 -3.96
CA ARG A 190 -17.97 7.28 -3.58
C ARG A 190 -16.52 6.91 -3.89
N ARG A 191 -16.15 5.65 -3.64
CA ARG A 191 -14.83 5.14 -3.97
C ARG A 191 -14.55 5.19 -5.47
N ILE A 192 -15.48 4.74 -6.32
CA ILE A 192 -15.34 4.76 -7.78
C ILE A 192 -15.22 6.19 -8.30
N GLU A 193 -16.01 7.13 -7.78
CA GLU A 193 -15.90 8.56 -8.12
C GLU A 193 -14.51 9.11 -7.79
N ALA A 194 -13.98 8.79 -6.61
CA ALA A 194 -12.64 9.21 -6.21
C ALA A 194 -11.54 8.60 -7.09
N GLU A 195 -11.68 7.34 -7.50
CA GLU A 195 -10.77 6.69 -8.44
C GLU A 195 -10.84 7.34 -9.84
N GLU A 196 -12.03 7.71 -10.34
CA GLU A 196 -12.17 8.47 -11.60
C GLU A 196 -11.49 9.83 -11.51
N GLN A 197 -11.67 10.56 -10.41
CA GLN A 197 -11.00 11.87 -10.20
C GLN A 197 -9.48 11.72 -10.14
N ALA A 198 -8.98 10.73 -9.42
CA ALA A 198 -7.55 10.44 -9.34
C ALA A 198 -6.97 10.10 -10.72
N LEU A 199 -7.67 9.28 -11.51
CA LEU A 199 -7.25 8.89 -12.86
C LEU A 199 -7.29 10.06 -13.86
N ALA A 200 -8.28 10.94 -13.73
CA ALA A 200 -8.37 12.16 -14.56
C ALA A 200 -7.17 13.11 -14.33
N GLN A 201 -6.72 13.22 -13.09
CA GLN A 201 -5.66 14.13 -12.67
C GLN A 201 -4.26 13.51 -12.76
N ALA A 202 -4.14 12.17 -12.74
CA ALA A 202 -2.85 11.49 -12.70
C ALA A 202 -2.04 11.72 -13.98
N ASP A 203 -0.78 12.10 -13.84
CA ASP A 203 0.22 12.12 -14.90
C ASP A 203 0.75 10.70 -15.16
N LEU A 204 0.83 9.87 -14.11
CA LEU A 204 1.31 8.51 -14.17
C LEU A 204 0.43 7.59 -13.30
N VAL A 205 0.05 6.44 -13.85
CA VAL A 205 -0.65 5.38 -13.11
C VAL A 205 0.26 4.15 -12.99
N ILE A 206 0.57 3.75 -11.77
CA ILE A 206 1.37 2.54 -11.53
C ILE A 206 0.45 1.34 -11.32
N THR A 207 0.65 0.29 -12.10
CA THR A 207 -0.08 -0.97 -12.01
C THR A 207 0.90 -2.12 -11.72
N SER A 208 0.45 -3.12 -10.96
CA SER A 208 1.30 -4.26 -10.62
C SER A 208 1.48 -5.25 -11.78
N THR A 209 0.52 -5.30 -12.69
CA THR A 209 0.52 -6.24 -13.83
C THR A 209 -0.17 -5.63 -15.05
N ARG A 210 0.18 -6.14 -16.25
CA ARG A 210 -0.55 -5.80 -17.48
C ARG A 210 -2.03 -6.14 -17.38
N GLN A 211 -2.37 -7.27 -16.78
CA GLN A 211 -3.76 -7.68 -16.57
C GLN A 211 -4.53 -6.66 -15.72
N GLU A 212 -3.92 -6.08 -14.71
CA GLU A 212 -4.54 -5.02 -13.92
C GLU A 212 -4.84 -3.78 -14.78
N ALA A 213 -3.88 -3.31 -15.55
CA ALA A 213 -4.06 -2.20 -16.49
C ALA A 213 -5.16 -2.50 -17.52
N ASP A 214 -5.05 -3.64 -18.22
CA ASP A 214 -5.86 -3.94 -19.40
C ASP A 214 -7.27 -4.45 -19.07
N LEU A 215 -7.52 -5.04 -17.88
CA LEU A 215 -8.82 -5.62 -17.50
C LEU A 215 -9.52 -4.93 -16.33
N GLN A 216 -8.80 -4.18 -15.51
CA GLN A 216 -9.39 -3.53 -14.34
C GLN A 216 -9.44 -2.01 -14.50
N TYR A 217 -8.32 -1.36 -14.78
CA TYR A 217 -8.28 0.08 -14.99
C TYR A 217 -9.03 0.51 -16.24
N CYS A 218 -9.00 -0.26 -17.33
CA CYS A 218 -9.77 0.05 -18.56
C CYS A 218 -11.29 0.14 -18.35
N ARG A 219 -11.81 -0.23 -17.19
CA ARG A 219 -13.22 -0.06 -16.82
C ARG A 219 -13.56 1.36 -16.35
N TYR A 220 -12.55 2.21 -16.14
CA TYR A 220 -12.70 3.60 -15.71
C TYR A 220 -12.71 4.52 -16.92
N GLY A 221 -13.65 5.46 -16.94
CA GLY A 221 -13.82 6.39 -18.05
C GLY A 221 -12.67 7.38 -18.20
N GLN A 222 -12.00 7.69 -17.10
CA GLN A 222 -10.89 8.63 -17.07
C GLN A 222 -9.51 7.96 -17.21
N PHE A 223 -9.44 6.63 -17.28
CA PHE A 223 -8.17 5.94 -17.47
C PHE A 223 -7.67 6.04 -18.90
N ARG A 224 -6.45 6.48 -19.09
CA ARG A 224 -5.73 6.48 -20.34
C ARG A 224 -4.59 5.48 -20.29
N ARG A 225 -4.56 4.55 -21.23
CA ARG A 225 -3.58 3.44 -21.22
C ARG A 225 -2.13 3.92 -21.32
N GLU A 226 -1.91 5.02 -22.04
CA GLU A 226 -0.60 5.65 -22.25
C GLU A 226 0.00 6.27 -20.98
N GLN A 227 -0.81 6.59 -19.97
CA GLN A 227 -0.31 7.06 -18.68
C GLN A 227 0.03 5.93 -17.70
N ALA A 228 -0.20 4.66 -18.09
CA ALA A 228 -0.01 3.53 -17.19
C ALA A 228 1.32 2.80 -17.44
N GLU A 229 2.08 2.67 -16.35
CA GLU A 229 3.29 1.87 -16.29
C GLU A 229 3.08 0.61 -15.44
N VAL A 230 3.64 -0.52 -15.91
CA VAL A 230 3.59 -1.79 -15.18
C VAL A 230 4.84 -1.93 -14.35
N VAL A 231 4.71 -1.72 -13.05
CA VAL A 231 5.79 -1.86 -12.07
C VAL A 231 5.39 -2.91 -11.05
N PRO A 232 5.85 -4.18 -11.20
CA PRO A 232 5.57 -5.21 -10.21
C PRO A 232 6.10 -4.83 -8.83
N PRO A 233 5.41 -5.22 -7.74
CA PRO A 233 5.91 -5.01 -6.39
C PRO A 233 7.32 -5.58 -6.23
N GLY A 234 8.22 -4.76 -5.69
CA GLY A 234 9.58 -5.18 -5.34
C GLY A 234 9.62 -6.10 -4.13
N VAL A 235 10.75 -6.74 -3.93
CA VAL A 235 11.06 -7.52 -2.73
C VAL A 235 12.44 -7.11 -2.22
N ASP A 236 12.56 -6.99 -0.90
CA ASP A 236 13.86 -6.77 -0.27
C ASP A 236 14.67 -8.08 -0.24
N ALA A 237 15.64 -8.20 -1.17
CA ALA A 237 16.48 -9.38 -1.29
C ALA A 237 17.47 -9.55 -0.12
N THR A 238 17.70 -8.53 0.70
CA THR A 238 18.50 -8.65 1.93
C THR A 238 17.71 -9.34 3.03
N ARG A 239 16.41 -9.13 3.05
CA ARG A 239 15.47 -9.75 4.00
C ARG A 239 14.95 -11.10 3.52
N PHE A 240 14.68 -11.23 2.21
CA PHE A 240 14.15 -12.45 1.59
C PHE A 240 15.21 -13.07 0.69
N HIS A 241 16.04 -13.91 1.28
CA HIS A 241 17.12 -14.61 0.59
C HIS A 241 17.03 -16.13 0.86
N LEU A 242 17.77 -16.90 0.11
CA LEU A 242 17.89 -18.34 0.37
C LEU A 242 18.66 -18.54 1.69
N VAL A 243 18.21 -19.52 2.48
CA VAL A 243 18.95 -19.96 3.67
C VAL A 243 20.35 -20.39 3.24
N GLY A 244 21.37 -19.66 3.68
CA GLY A 244 22.75 -19.84 3.22
C GLY A 244 23.67 -20.50 4.23
N SER A 245 23.23 -20.61 5.50
CA SER A 245 24.08 -21.14 6.58
C SER A 245 23.38 -22.21 7.42
N ALA A 246 24.17 -23.08 8.04
CA ALA A 246 23.67 -24.08 8.99
C ALA A 246 23.05 -23.43 10.24
N ALA A 247 23.49 -22.23 10.62
CA ALA A 247 22.95 -21.48 11.74
C ALA A 247 21.51 -21.00 11.43
N GLU A 248 21.28 -20.39 10.28
CA GLU A 248 19.93 -19.96 9.83
C GLU A 248 18.98 -21.15 9.73
N GLN A 249 19.46 -22.30 9.23
CA GLN A 249 18.64 -23.52 9.19
C GLN A 249 18.30 -23.99 10.61
N ALA A 250 19.24 -23.96 11.55
CA ALA A 250 18.99 -24.33 12.94
C ALA A 250 17.97 -23.41 13.61
N ASP A 251 18.01 -22.10 13.34
CA ASP A 251 17.04 -21.12 13.83
C ASP A 251 15.64 -21.42 13.30
N LEU A 252 15.51 -21.74 12.00
CA LEU A 252 14.24 -22.15 11.40
C LEU A 252 13.71 -23.46 12.01
N ASP A 253 14.60 -24.43 12.22
CA ASP A 253 14.24 -25.71 12.83
C ASP A 253 13.79 -25.51 14.28
N GLN A 254 14.47 -24.68 15.05
CA GLN A 254 14.07 -24.32 16.41
C GLN A 254 12.69 -23.63 16.45
N LEU A 255 12.40 -22.79 15.47
CA LEU A 255 11.12 -22.09 15.37
C LEU A 255 9.98 -23.02 14.96
N LEU A 256 10.19 -23.94 14.03
CA LEU A 256 9.12 -24.74 13.41
C LEU A 256 8.92 -26.11 14.08
N ASN A 257 10.01 -26.79 14.48
CA ASN A 257 9.95 -28.16 14.99
C ASN A 257 8.99 -28.38 16.15
N PRO A 258 8.81 -27.46 17.12
CA PRO A 258 7.84 -27.64 18.20
C PRO A 258 6.39 -27.83 17.73
N PHE A 259 6.06 -27.35 16.54
CA PHE A 259 4.71 -27.42 15.95
C PHE A 259 4.53 -28.58 14.97
N LEU A 260 5.62 -29.28 14.59
CA LEU A 260 5.61 -30.32 13.58
C LEU A 260 5.57 -31.72 14.19
N ARG A 261 4.64 -32.59 13.72
CA ARG A 261 4.60 -33.99 14.13
C ARG A 261 5.79 -34.81 13.62
N THR A 262 6.32 -34.43 12.46
CA THR A 262 7.45 -35.11 11.80
C THR A 262 8.41 -34.06 11.27
N PRO A 263 9.30 -33.49 12.12
CA PRO A 263 10.21 -32.42 11.75
C PRO A 263 11.09 -32.71 10.53
N SER A 264 11.42 -33.98 10.26
CA SER A 264 12.23 -34.39 9.11
C SER A 264 11.55 -34.22 7.74
N LYS A 265 10.23 -33.97 7.70
CA LYS A 265 9.53 -33.71 6.44
C LYS A 265 9.59 -32.21 6.10
N PRO A 266 9.95 -31.83 4.84
CA PRO A 266 9.98 -30.46 4.43
C PRO A 266 8.59 -29.78 4.57
N PRO A 267 8.51 -28.51 4.99
CA PRO A 267 7.27 -27.78 5.10
C PRO A 267 6.76 -27.28 3.75
N LEU A 268 5.44 -27.36 3.54
CA LEU A 268 4.69 -26.56 2.58
C LEU A 268 4.11 -25.38 3.36
N LEU A 269 4.62 -24.20 3.11
CA LEU A 269 4.31 -23.00 3.87
C LEU A 269 3.27 -22.16 3.16
N ALA A 270 2.21 -21.73 3.90
CA ALA A 270 1.29 -20.70 3.46
C ALA A 270 1.18 -19.61 4.53
N ILE A 271 1.57 -18.39 4.16
CA ILE A 271 1.50 -17.21 5.02
C ILE A 271 0.43 -16.28 4.47
N SER A 272 -0.69 -16.14 5.19
CA SER A 272 -1.73 -15.20 4.79
C SER A 272 -2.78 -14.99 5.87
N ARG A 273 -3.48 -13.85 5.81
CA ARG A 273 -4.67 -13.65 6.64
C ARG A 273 -5.72 -14.73 6.36
N ALA A 274 -6.34 -15.30 7.41
CA ALA A 274 -7.39 -16.31 7.32
C ALA A 274 -8.73 -15.69 6.86
N VAL A 275 -8.76 -15.14 5.64
CA VAL A 275 -9.97 -14.56 5.01
C VAL A 275 -10.44 -15.41 3.84
N ARG A 276 -11.77 -15.44 3.59
CA ARG A 276 -12.40 -16.30 2.58
C ARG A 276 -11.70 -16.26 1.21
N ARG A 277 -11.27 -15.08 0.75
CA ARG A 277 -10.60 -14.89 -0.54
C ARG A 277 -9.23 -15.60 -0.67
N LYS A 278 -8.59 -15.92 0.46
CA LYS A 278 -7.30 -16.65 0.49
C LYS A 278 -7.48 -18.16 0.38
N ASN A 279 -8.72 -18.62 0.51
CA ASN A 279 -9.14 -20.00 0.26
C ASN A 279 -8.32 -21.07 0.99
N ILE A 280 -7.90 -20.78 2.22
CA ILE A 280 -7.14 -21.71 3.08
C ILE A 280 -7.86 -23.07 3.24
N PRO A 281 -9.21 -23.13 3.38
CA PRO A 281 -9.90 -24.43 3.46
C PRO A 281 -9.61 -25.34 2.26
N ALA A 282 -9.56 -24.81 1.03
CA ALA A 282 -9.24 -25.63 -0.14
C ALA A 282 -7.79 -26.16 -0.10
N LEU A 283 -6.84 -25.35 0.40
CA LEU A 283 -5.46 -25.81 0.59
C LEU A 283 -5.38 -26.98 1.60
N VAL A 284 -6.07 -26.83 2.75
CA VAL A 284 -6.13 -27.87 3.79
C VAL A 284 -6.79 -29.15 3.26
N ASP A 285 -7.89 -29.01 2.52
CA ASP A 285 -8.60 -30.13 1.93
C ASP A 285 -7.75 -30.85 0.88
N ALA A 286 -7.10 -30.13 -0.02
CA ALA A 286 -6.22 -30.69 -1.04
C ALA A 286 -5.03 -31.43 -0.40
N PHE A 287 -4.40 -30.85 0.62
CA PHE A 287 -3.34 -31.52 1.37
C PHE A 287 -3.86 -32.77 2.09
N GLY A 288 -5.02 -32.67 2.75
CA GLY A 288 -5.65 -33.76 3.49
C GLY A 288 -6.04 -34.96 2.63
N ARG A 289 -6.47 -34.73 1.38
CA ARG A 289 -6.84 -35.79 0.43
C ARG A 289 -5.63 -36.45 -0.23
N SER A 290 -4.49 -35.79 -0.31
CA SER A 290 -3.30 -36.30 -0.96
C SER A 290 -2.44 -37.14 -0.01
N THR A 291 -2.44 -38.46 -0.17
CA THR A 291 -1.56 -39.35 0.58
C THR A 291 -0.09 -39.05 0.29
N VAL A 292 0.25 -38.68 -0.92
CA VAL A 292 1.62 -38.34 -1.32
C VAL A 292 2.10 -37.12 -0.55
N LEU A 293 1.31 -36.03 -0.50
CA LEU A 293 1.67 -34.79 0.21
C LEU A 293 1.81 -35.06 1.72
N ARG A 294 0.84 -35.71 2.33
CA ARG A 294 0.89 -36.05 3.77
C ARG A 294 2.08 -36.92 4.16
N ASN A 295 2.49 -37.84 3.31
CA ASN A 295 3.63 -38.72 3.56
C ASN A 295 4.98 -38.01 3.41
N ARG A 296 5.07 -36.98 2.53
CA ARG A 296 6.33 -36.34 2.17
C ARG A 296 6.54 -34.97 2.78
N HIS A 297 5.47 -34.29 3.24
CA HIS A 297 5.52 -32.91 3.67
C HIS A 297 4.77 -32.67 4.97
N ASN A 298 5.13 -31.58 5.67
CA ASN A 298 4.28 -30.93 6.64
C ASN A 298 3.53 -29.77 5.98
N LEU A 299 2.29 -29.49 6.39
CA LEU A 299 1.58 -28.26 6.02
C LEU A 299 1.69 -27.26 7.17
N VAL A 300 2.26 -26.10 6.91
CA VAL A 300 2.44 -25.01 7.88
C VAL A 300 1.64 -23.81 7.43
N LEU A 301 0.72 -23.35 8.28
CA LEU A 301 -0.13 -22.18 8.03
C LEU A 301 0.22 -21.11 9.06
N VAL A 302 0.52 -19.89 8.60
CA VAL A 302 0.88 -18.72 9.42
C VAL A 302 -0.02 -17.53 9.08
#